data_4188f7222ef485853267b9e8018528cc
#
_entry.id   4188f7222ef485853267b9e8018528cc
#
_cell.length_a   1.000
_cell.length_b   1.000
_cell.length_c   1.000
_cell.angle_alpha   90.00
_cell.angle_beta   90.00
_cell.angle_gamma   90.00
#
_symmetry.space_group_name_H-M   'P 1'
#
loop_
_entity.id
_entity.type
_entity.pdbx_description
1 polymer ?
#
loop_
_entity_poly.entity_id
_entity_poly.type
_entity_poly.pdbx_seq_one_letter_code
_entity_poly.pdbx_strand_id
1 'polypeptide(L)'
;VDMYQNDGMNHLTLAPDELVSVIHLPKALSGNPSRYAKARIRGSIDFPLAGVAVRLKMNSKKVEEISIALTGVNPSPQIIKGTDEYIGKALNEESLDILRDSVRKQAKPMKTTTVAPWYRRRVIGALARKLIQELTV
;
A
#
# COMPACT_ATOMS: atom_id res chain seq x y z
N VAL A 1 14.25 0.32 -3.32
CA VAL A 1 14.26 -1.10 -3.68
C VAL A 1 14.86 -1.20 -5.06
N ASP A 2 16.09 -1.66 -5.13
CA ASP A 2 16.92 -1.61 -6.36
C ASP A 2 16.48 -2.62 -7.42
N MET A 3 15.57 -3.54 -7.06
CA MET A 3 15.03 -4.55 -7.95
C MET A 3 13.96 -4.03 -8.92
N TYR A 4 13.39 -2.85 -8.67
CA TYR A 4 12.32 -2.29 -9.49
C TYR A 4 12.78 -1.07 -10.27
N GLN A 5 12.31 -0.98 -11.51
CA GLN A 5 12.42 0.23 -12.32
C GLN A 5 11.03 0.76 -12.72
N ASN A 6 10.95 2.04 -13.05
CA ASN A 6 9.69 2.70 -13.37
C ASN A 6 9.31 2.49 -14.85
N ASP A 7 9.24 1.22 -15.25
CA ASP A 7 8.80 0.79 -16.58
C ASP A 7 7.64 -0.18 -16.42
N GLY A 8 6.53 0.07 -17.11
CA GLY A 8 5.32 -0.74 -17.02
C GLY A 8 5.42 -2.12 -17.68
N MET A 9 6.37 -2.31 -18.58
CA MET A 9 6.60 -3.59 -19.30
C MET A 9 7.83 -4.32 -18.75
N ASN A 10 8.92 -3.61 -18.55
CA ASN A 10 10.14 -4.14 -17.98
C ASN A 10 10.37 -3.53 -16.58
N HIS A 11 9.58 -3.96 -15.61
CA HIS A 11 9.52 -3.37 -14.27
C HIS A 11 10.58 -3.91 -13.30
N LEU A 12 11.33 -4.94 -13.67
CA LEU A 12 12.40 -5.53 -12.86
C LEU A 12 13.77 -5.27 -13.49
N THR A 13 14.77 -5.08 -12.64
CA THR A 13 16.19 -5.04 -13.04
C THR A 13 16.80 -6.44 -13.10
N LEU A 14 16.06 -7.46 -12.66
CA LEU A 14 16.47 -8.86 -12.60
C LEU A 14 16.73 -9.40 -13.99
N ALA A 15 17.90 -10.00 -14.23
CA ALA A 15 18.22 -10.68 -15.48
C ALA A 15 17.47 -12.02 -15.60
N PRO A 16 17.32 -12.58 -16.82
CA PRO A 16 16.57 -13.84 -17.03
C PRO A 16 17.17 -15.07 -16.29
N ASP A 17 18.43 -15.04 -15.96
CA ASP A 17 19.18 -16.08 -15.24
C ASP A 17 19.36 -15.77 -13.74
N GLU A 18 18.73 -14.72 -13.24
CA GLU A 18 18.75 -14.33 -11.83
C GLU A 18 17.45 -14.70 -11.12
N LEU A 19 17.55 -14.97 -9.83
CA LEU A 19 16.42 -15.21 -8.93
C LEU A 19 16.58 -14.47 -7.61
N VAL A 20 15.45 -14.12 -6.98
CA VAL A 20 15.46 -13.56 -5.63
C VAL A 20 15.71 -14.70 -4.64
N SER A 21 16.89 -14.71 -4.01
CA SER A 21 17.27 -15.75 -3.04
C SER A 21 16.82 -15.45 -1.63
N VAL A 22 16.74 -14.16 -1.26
CA VAL A 22 16.39 -13.75 0.11
C VAL A 22 15.74 -12.36 0.14
N ILE A 23 14.83 -12.17 1.09
CA ILE A 23 14.25 -10.86 1.43
C ILE A 23 14.61 -10.57 2.87
N HIS A 24 15.36 -9.49 3.11
CA HIS A 24 15.73 -9.03 4.44
C HIS A 24 14.64 -8.14 5.02
N LEU A 25 14.07 -8.54 6.14
CA LEU A 25 13.13 -7.71 6.91
C LEU A 25 13.90 -7.01 8.05
N PRO A 26 13.81 -5.68 8.18
CA PRO A 26 14.46 -4.96 9.27
C PRO A 26 13.94 -5.45 10.63
N LYS A 27 14.84 -5.87 11.51
CA LYS A 27 14.48 -6.37 12.85
C LYS A 27 13.69 -5.34 13.66
N ALA A 28 13.98 -4.06 13.49
CA ALA A 28 13.27 -2.95 14.14
C ALA A 28 11.75 -2.90 13.81
N LEU A 29 11.34 -3.52 12.72
CA LEU A 29 9.92 -3.57 12.31
C LEU A 29 9.20 -4.83 12.81
N SER A 30 9.95 -5.76 13.44
CA SER A 30 9.39 -7.01 13.97
C SER A 30 8.40 -6.72 15.09
N GLY A 31 7.23 -7.34 15.04
CA GLY A 31 6.17 -7.15 16.05
C GLY A 31 5.31 -5.90 15.88
N ASN A 32 5.62 -5.00 14.94
CA ASN A 32 4.76 -3.85 14.67
C ASN A 32 3.43 -4.30 14.03
N PRO A 33 2.28 -3.82 14.53
CA PRO A 33 0.99 -4.14 13.95
C PRO A 33 0.92 -3.77 12.47
N SER A 34 0.52 -4.73 11.64
CA SER A 34 0.37 -4.52 10.20
C SER A 34 -0.77 -5.33 9.63
N ARG A 35 -1.34 -4.84 8.53
CA ARG A 35 -2.42 -5.51 7.79
C ARG A 35 -2.16 -5.37 6.29
N TYR A 36 -2.60 -6.37 5.56
CA TYR A 36 -2.59 -6.36 4.10
C TYR A 36 -3.97 -6.75 3.57
N ALA A 37 -4.40 -6.05 2.54
CA ALA A 37 -5.58 -6.43 1.77
C ALA A 37 -5.35 -6.23 0.27
N LYS A 38 -5.98 -7.07 -0.54
CA LYS A 38 -6.03 -6.91 -2.00
C LYS A 38 -7.44 -7.03 -2.52
N ALA A 39 -7.80 -6.20 -3.48
CA ALA A 39 -8.96 -6.38 -4.32
C ALA A 39 -8.60 -7.22 -5.54
N ARG A 40 -9.49 -8.13 -5.92
CA ARG A 40 -9.36 -9.01 -7.09
C ARG A 40 -10.75 -9.27 -7.68
N ILE A 41 -10.81 -9.76 -8.91
CA ILE A 41 -12.06 -10.08 -9.58
C ILE A 41 -12.54 -11.48 -9.16
N ARG A 42 -11.63 -12.43 -9.13
CA ARG A 42 -11.92 -13.83 -8.80
C ARG A 42 -11.62 -14.15 -7.34
N GLY A 43 -12.31 -15.14 -6.80
CA GLY A 43 -12.14 -15.57 -5.40
C GLY A 43 -10.84 -16.34 -5.12
N SER A 44 -10.30 -17.04 -6.11
CA SER A 44 -9.08 -17.86 -6.01
C SER A 44 -7.84 -17.09 -6.51
N ILE A 45 -6.81 -17.80 -6.94
CA ILE A 45 -5.55 -17.22 -7.45
C ILE A 45 -5.85 -16.19 -8.55
N ASP A 46 -5.58 -14.92 -8.26
CA ASP A 46 -5.82 -13.81 -9.17
C ASP A 46 -4.86 -12.65 -8.92
N PHE A 47 -4.54 -11.92 -9.99
CA PHE A 47 -3.75 -10.69 -9.89
C PHE A 47 -4.52 -9.62 -9.14
N PRO A 48 -3.86 -8.82 -8.28
CA PRO A 48 -4.54 -7.74 -7.58
C PRO A 48 -4.97 -6.63 -8.55
N LEU A 49 -6.21 -6.20 -8.45
CA LEU A 49 -6.63 -4.90 -8.99
C LEU A 49 -5.95 -3.76 -8.26
N ALA A 50 -5.77 -3.95 -6.95
CA ALA A 50 -5.11 -3.03 -6.04
C ALA A 50 -4.73 -3.80 -4.77
N GLY A 51 -3.54 -3.62 -4.26
CA GLY A 51 -3.08 -4.15 -2.98
C GLY A 51 -2.59 -3.03 -2.08
N VAL A 52 -2.91 -3.12 -0.81
CA VAL A 52 -2.49 -2.17 0.24
C VAL A 52 -1.93 -2.92 1.42
N ALA A 53 -0.77 -2.51 1.88
CA ALA A 53 -0.24 -2.88 3.18
C ALA A 53 -0.20 -1.63 4.07
N VAL A 54 -0.65 -1.76 5.29
CA VAL A 54 -0.58 -0.71 6.31
C VAL A 54 0.16 -1.25 7.51
N ARG A 55 1.15 -0.52 7.98
CA ARG A 55 1.78 -0.68 9.28
C ARG A 55 1.43 0.55 10.11
N LEU A 56 0.84 0.34 11.27
CA LEU A 56 0.41 1.42 12.16
C LEU A 56 0.69 1.03 13.60
N LYS A 57 1.50 1.82 14.29
CA LYS A 57 1.75 1.69 15.71
C LYS A 57 1.11 2.87 16.43
N MET A 58 0.27 2.59 17.40
CA MET A 58 -0.42 3.58 18.21
C MET A 58 0.19 3.63 19.62
N ASN A 59 0.29 4.83 20.18
CA ASN A 59 0.61 5.05 21.57
C ASN A 59 -0.50 5.92 22.19
N SER A 60 -1.28 5.34 23.09
CA SER A 60 -2.39 6.03 23.81
C SER A 60 -3.31 6.86 22.92
N LYS A 61 -3.79 6.34 21.81
CA LYS A 61 -4.64 6.99 20.79
C LYS A 61 -3.92 7.95 19.83
N LYS A 62 -2.61 8.10 19.92
CA LYS A 62 -1.81 8.89 18.96
C LYS A 62 -1.00 7.97 18.08
N VAL A 63 -0.80 8.36 16.84
CA VAL A 63 0.08 7.66 15.90
C VAL A 63 1.52 7.77 16.38
N GLU A 64 2.18 6.65 16.63
CA GLU A 64 3.61 6.57 16.87
C GLU A 64 4.39 6.34 15.58
N GLU A 65 3.89 5.40 14.75
CA GLU A 65 4.44 5.12 13.44
C GLU A 65 3.31 4.79 12.46
N ILE A 66 3.43 5.24 11.22
CA ILE A 66 2.52 4.87 10.13
C ILE A 66 3.28 4.73 8.82
N SER A 67 2.99 3.67 8.09
CA SER A 67 3.49 3.47 6.73
C SER A 67 2.44 2.76 5.90
N ILE A 68 2.21 3.25 4.70
CA ILE A 68 1.24 2.68 3.75
C ILE A 68 1.98 2.35 2.47
N ALA A 69 1.89 1.10 2.03
CA ALA A 69 2.48 0.63 0.78
C ALA A 69 1.39 0.16 -0.19
N LEU A 70 1.55 0.51 -1.46
CA LEU A 70 0.66 0.11 -2.55
C LEU A 70 1.32 -0.89 -3.47
N THR A 71 0.55 -1.85 -3.98
CA THR A 71 0.95 -2.78 -5.03
C THR A 71 -0.14 -2.93 -6.09
N GLY A 72 0.23 -3.37 -7.30
CA GLY A 72 -0.70 -3.63 -8.39
C GLY A 72 -1.28 -2.38 -9.06
N VAL A 73 -0.92 -1.17 -8.63
CA VAL A 73 -1.41 0.10 -9.19
C VAL A 73 -0.30 1.00 -9.73
N ASN A 74 0.94 0.58 -9.58
CA ASN A 74 2.13 1.25 -10.10
C ASN A 74 3.08 0.18 -10.64
N PRO A 75 4.08 0.52 -11.47
CA PRO A 75 5.09 -0.44 -11.96
C PRO A 75 5.90 -1.11 -10.86
N SER A 76 6.08 -0.43 -9.73
CA SER A 76 6.76 -0.94 -8.53
C SER A 76 5.90 -0.76 -7.29
N PRO A 77 6.17 -1.50 -6.20
CA PRO A 77 5.60 -1.19 -4.89
C PRO A 77 5.93 0.25 -4.50
N GLN A 78 4.94 0.98 -4.02
CA GLN A 78 5.08 2.40 -3.69
C GLN A 78 4.71 2.67 -2.24
N ILE A 79 5.60 3.34 -1.51
CA ILE A 79 5.29 3.89 -0.19
C ILE A 79 4.59 5.25 -0.37
N ILE A 80 3.49 5.44 0.32
CA ILE A 80 2.72 6.69 0.32
C ILE A 80 3.50 7.75 1.08
N LYS A 81 3.66 8.91 0.45
CA LYS A 81 4.31 10.07 1.04
C LYS A 81 3.33 10.91 1.87
N GLY A 82 3.86 11.62 2.87
CA GLY A 82 3.08 12.53 3.71
C GLY A 82 2.36 11.82 4.88
N THR A 83 2.62 10.55 5.12
CA THR A 83 2.07 9.85 6.29
C THR A 83 2.71 10.32 7.60
N ASP A 84 3.94 10.82 7.56
CA ASP A 84 4.68 11.30 8.74
C ASP A 84 4.00 12.49 9.43
N GLU A 85 3.19 13.25 8.69
CA GLU A 85 2.41 14.38 9.22
C GLU A 85 1.40 13.96 10.32
N TYR A 86 1.07 12.67 10.40
CA TYR A 86 0.14 12.12 11.38
C TYR A 86 0.82 11.64 12.67
N ILE A 87 2.15 11.57 12.71
CA ILE A 87 2.90 11.18 13.91
C ILE A 87 2.60 12.16 15.05
N GLY A 88 2.27 11.62 16.22
CA GLY A 88 1.87 12.38 17.41
C GLY A 88 0.42 12.85 17.42
N LYS A 89 -0.36 12.63 16.33
CA LYS A 89 -1.78 13.04 16.23
C LYS A 89 -2.72 11.85 16.45
N ALA A 90 -3.93 12.14 16.90
CA ALA A 90 -5.02 11.17 16.89
C ALA A 90 -5.60 11.05 15.47
N LEU A 91 -6.00 9.85 15.08
CA LEU A 91 -6.73 9.63 13.83
C LEU A 91 -8.22 9.74 14.10
N ASN A 92 -8.86 10.72 13.47
CA ASN A 92 -10.30 10.90 13.43
C ASN A 92 -10.84 10.63 12.02
N GLU A 93 -12.14 10.69 11.82
CA GLU A 93 -12.79 10.45 10.53
C GLU A 93 -12.25 11.37 9.41
N GLU A 94 -12.00 12.63 9.73
CA GLU A 94 -11.43 13.60 8.79
C GLU A 94 -10.00 13.19 8.36
N SER A 95 -9.15 12.80 9.33
CA SER A 95 -7.81 12.30 9.06
C SER A 95 -7.82 11.05 8.18
N LEU A 96 -8.76 10.13 8.43
CA LEU A 96 -8.93 8.92 7.63
C LEU A 96 -9.35 9.23 6.20
N ASP A 97 -10.22 10.21 6.01
CA ASP A 97 -10.66 10.65 4.68
C ASP A 97 -9.53 11.36 3.92
N ILE A 98 -8.74 12.18 4.58
CA ILE A 98 -7.57 12.84 3.97
C ILE A 98 -6.51 11.78 3.57
N LEU A 99 -6.22 10.80 4.43
CA LEU A 99 -5.32 9.70 4.12
C LEU A 99 -5.83 8.85 2.94
N ARG A 100 -7.13 8.52 2.92
CA ARG A 100 -7.77 7.84 1.78
C ARG A 100 -7.53 8.60 0.48
N ASP A 101 -7.77 9.89 0.50
CA ASP A 101 -7.64 10.71 -0.72
C ASP A 101 -6.19 10.92 -1.13
N SER A 102 -5.26 11.00 -0.18
CA SER A 102 -3.82 11.00 -0.45
C SER A 102 -3.38 9.70 -1.15
N VAL A 103 -3.83 8.54 -0.66
CA VAL A 103 -3.58 7.25 -1.29
C VAL A 103 -4.14 7.21 -2.72
N ARG A 104 -5.37 7.69 -2.93
CA ARG A 104 -6.00 7.75 -4.26
C ARG A 104 -5.23 8.63 -5.25
N LYS A 105 -4.73 9.77 -4.80
CA LYS A 105 -3.96 10.71 -5.63
C LYS A 105 -2.60 10.15 -6.06
N GLN A 106 -1.95 9.40 -5.17
CA GLN A 106 -0.62 8.83 -5.43
C GLN A 106 -0.66 7.53 -6.24
N ALA A 107 -1.79 6.82 -6.25
CA ALA A 107 -1.98 5.64 -7.09
C ALA A 107 -2.12 6.01 -8.58
N LYS A 108 -1.33 5.36 -9.44
CA LYS A 108 -1.29 5.59 -10.90
C LYS A 108 -1.61 4.31 -11.68
N PRO A 109 -2.78 3.70 -11.48
CA PRO A 109 -3.12 2.47 -12.18
C PRO A 109 -3.30 2.71 -13.68
N MET A 110 -2.73 1.82 -14.47
CA MET A 110 -3.01 1.78 -15.91
C MET A 110 -4.40 1.21 -16.20
N LYS A 111 -4.93 1.53 -17.37
CA LYS A 111 -6.16 0.91 -17.87
C LYS A 111 -5.89 -0.58 -18.12
N THR A 112 -6.74 -1.45 -17.58
CA THR A 112 -6.76 -2.88 -17.92
C THR A 112 -7.98 -3.20 -18.76
N THR A 113 -8.01 -4.39 -19.35
CA THR A 113 -9.14 -4.84 -20.19
C THR A 113 -10.46 -4.91 -19.41
N THR A 114 -10.41 -5.13 -18.12
CA THR A 114 -11.58 -5.42 -17.27
C THR A 114 -11.98 -4.29 -16.34
N VAL A 115 -11.04 -3.42 -15.94
CA VAL A 115 -11.31 -2.43 -14.88
C VAL A 115 -10.68 -1.07 -15.19
N ALA A 116 -11.50 -0.04 -15.07
CA ALA A 116 -11.08 1.34 -15.29
C ALA A 116 -10.14 1.87 -14.18
N PRO A 117 -9.17 2.75 -14.52
CA PRO A 117 -8.23 3.32 -13.56
C PRO A 117 -8.89 4.08 -12.39
N TRP A 118 -9.98 4.79 -12.64
CA TRP A 118 -10.71 5.52 -11.60
C TRP A 118 -11.28 4.59 -10.52
N TYR A 119 -11.79 3.42 -10.93
CA TYR A 119 -12.31 2.41 -10.01
C TYR A 119 -11.19 1.83 -9.14
N ARG A 120 -10.05 1.49 -9.74
CA ARG A 120 -8.87 0.98 -9.02
C ARG A 120 -8.37 2.00 -7.98
N ARG A 121 -8.35 3.30 -8.33
CA ARG A 121 -8.03 4.37 -7.37
C ARG A 121 -9.04 4.43 -6.22
N ARG A 122 -10.33 4.29 -6.52
CA ARG A 122 -11.37 4.29 -5.49
C ARG A 122 -11.21 3.11 -4.53
N VAL A 123 -11.01 1.93 -5.06
CA VAL A 123 -10.84 0.70 -4.29
C VAL A 123 -9.61 0.77 -3.38
N ILE A 124 -8.46 1.21 -3.91
CA ILE A 124 -7.22 1.26 -3.11
C ILE A 124 -7.33 2.24 -1.95
N GLY A 125 -7.98 3.39 -2.14
CA GLY A 125 -8.25 4.32 -1.06
C GLY A 125 -9.19 3.74 0.00
N ALA A 126 -10.24 3.05 -0.40
CA ALA A 126 -11.16 2.39 0.53
C ALA A 126 -10.48 1.29 1.33
N LEU A 127 -9.62 0.48 0.69
CA LEU A 127 -8.83 -0.54 1.38
C LEU A 127 -7.87 0.08 2.40
N ALA A 128 -7.15 1.15 2.04
CA ALA A 128 -6.26 1.83 2.95
C ALA A 128 -7.00 2.34 4.19
N ARG A 129 -8.12 3.04 3.99
CA ARG A 129 -8.94 3.54 5.10
C ARG A 129 -9.41 2.41 6.03
N LYS A 130 -9.93 1.32 5.46
CA LYS A 130 -10.36 0.15 6.21
C LYS A 130 -9.23 -0.44 7.07
N LEU A 131 -8.06 -0.67 6.47
CA LEU A 131 -6.92 -1.26 7.19
C LEU A 131 -6.40 -0.35 8.31
N ILE A 132 -6.40 0.97 8.10
CA ILE A 132 -6.03 1.93 9.15
C ILE A 132 -7.02 1.84 10.31
N GLN A 133 -8.33 1.82 10.02
CA GLN A 133 -9.37 1.67 11.05
C GLN A 133 -9.22 0.37 11.85
N GLU A 134 -8.95 -0.76 11.19
CA GLU A 134 -8.72 -2.05 11.85
C GLU A 134 -7.47 -2.07 12.75
N LEU A 135 -6.51 -1.19 12.52
CA LEU A 135 -5.27 -1.08 13.30
C LEU A 135 -5.34 -0.02 14.40
N THR A 136 -6.36 0.81 14.42
CA THR A 136 -6.57 1.83 15.48
C THR A 136 -7.35 1.30 16.69
N VAL A 137 -7.85 0.08 16.62
CA VAL A 137 -8.67 -0.57 17.67
C VAL A 137 -7.80 -1.27 18.70
#